data_29c79f5d28d4ea92e3c46b2bad2fa872
#
_entry.id   29c79f5d28d4ea92e3c46b2bad2fa872
#
_cell.length_a   1.000
_cell.length_b   1.000
_cell.length_c   1.000
_cell.angle_alpha   90.00
_cell.angle_beta   90.00
_cell.angle_gamma   90.00
#
_symmetry.space_group_name_H-M   'P 1'
#
loop_
_entity.id
_entity.type
_entity.pdbx_description
1 polymer ?
#
loop_
_entity_poly.entity_id
_entity_poly.type
_entity_poly.pdbx_seq_one_letter_code
_entity_poly.pdbx_strand_id
1 'polypeptide(L)'
;GKIKKVQVVPGSTVTTGQGLITLETTGKKTSKQKEKKQKAPARPATTTAIESKKQIEVKRDRAFASPGVRRLSRELKIDLQNIKGTGPKGRVTKEDLHNFIRNKMERFSGRPHDLGEKTDFSQWGKIEAQKLTKIKGVTARRMQHSWQTIPHVTQFDEADITDIHAHRQKLNKDRGAKKNKVTFLPFFMKAAASLLKEMPTFNSSLDSVGESLIFKHYFHIGVAVDTPAGLMVPVVRDVDQKNIIELSTELKDLSQRARDKKLKPSELKGGTFTISSLGGIGGDFFTPIINPPQAAILGISESRWKKVYDHKKKTTSPRYILPFSLSYDHRVIDGAAAARFTSRYSEMLANVDNYKL
;
A
#
# COMPACT_ATOMS: atom_id res chain seq x y z
N GLY A 1 -48.51 -16.41 4.69
CA GLY A 1 -48.96 -15.83 5.98
C GLY A 1 -49.22 -14.34 5.83
N LYS A 2 -50.11 -13.81 6.68
CA LYS A 2 -50.35 -12.36 6.72
C LYS A 2 -49.36 -11.71 7.69
N ILE A 3 -48.85 -10.52 7.33
CA ILE A 3 -48.00 -9.73 8.24
C ILE A 3 -48.90 -9.16 9.33
N LYS A 4 -48.62 -9.50 10.63
CA LYS A 4 -49.40 -9.03 11.78
C LYS A 4 -48.85 -7.72 12.34
N LYS A 5 -47.53 -7.56 12.34
CA LYS A 5 -46.87 -6.37 12.86
C LYS A 5 -45.46 -6.23 12.29
N VAL A 6 -45.07 -5.05 11.87
CA VAL A 6 -43.69 -4.66 11.53
C VAL A 6 -43.12 -3.97 12.77
N GLN A 7 -41.94 -4.43 13.23
CA GLN A 7 -41.32 -3.98 14.50
C GLN A 7 -40.19 -2.96 14.28
N VAL A 8 -39.90 -2.60 13.04
CA VAL A 8 -38.80 -1.69 12.70
C VAL A 8 -39.33 -0.60 11.73
N VAL A 9 -38.73 0.59 11.82
CA VAL A 9 -39.05 1.74 10.97
C VAL A 9 -37.94 1.90 9.91
N PRO A 10 -38.22 2.32 8.67
CA PRO A 10 -37.21 2.59 7.67
C PRO A 10 -36.15 3.54 8.21
N GLY A 11 -34.86 3.15 8.06
CA GLY A 11 -33.71 3.91 8.57
C GLY A 11 -33.22 3.56 9.98
N SER A 12 -33.87 2.61 10.70
CA SER A 12 -33.38 2.15 12.01
C SER A 12 -32.27 1.08 11.86
N THR A 13 -31.26 1.15 12.72
CA THR A 13 -30.21 0.13 12.82
C THR A 13 -30.73 -1.09 13.55
N VAL A 14 -30.56 -2.29 12.98
CA VAL A 14 -30.99 -3.56 13.56
C VAL A 14 -29.79 -4.41 13.97
N THR A 15 -29.91 -5.15 15.07
CA THR A 15 -28.88 -6.06 15.59
C THR A 15 -29.22 -7.51 15.29
N THR A 16 -28.19 -8.36 15.22
CA THR A 16 -28.37 -9.79 14.97
C THR A 16 -29.23 -10.45 16.08
N GLY A 17 -30.34 -11.10 15.66
CA GLY A 17 -31.30 -11.73 16.58
C GLY A 17 -32.54 -10.88 16.89
N GLN A 18 -32.63 -9.65 16.41
CA GLN A 18 -33.81 -8.78 16.55
C GLN A 18 -34.94 -9.21 15.61
N GLY A 19 -36.16 -9.37 16.14
CA GLY A 19 -37.33 -9.68 15.31
C GLY A 19 -37.79 -8.48 14.49
N LEU A 20 -37.87 -8.65 13.18
CA LEU A 20 -38.22 -7.57 12.24
C LEU A 20 -39.70 -7.53 11.93
N ILE A 21 -40.33 -8.71 11.76
CA ILE A 21 -41.71 -8.87 11.32
C ILE A 21 -42.34 -10.04 12.06
N THR A 22 -43.59 -9.88 12.46
CA THR A 22 -44.42 -10.98 13.00
C THR A 22 -45.41 -11.43 11.94
N LEU A 23 -45.38 -12.73 11.58
CA LEU A 23 -46.24 -13.35 10.60
C LEU A 23 -47.30 -14.22 11.26
N GLU A 24 -48.50 -14.16 10.78
CA GLU A 24 -49.58 -15.07 11.16
C GLU A 24 -49.64 -16.22 10.12
N THR A 25 -49.27 -17.42 10.54
CA THR A 25 -49.33 -18.62 9.66
C THR A 25 -50.51 -19.48 10.06
N THR A 26 -51.45 -19.70 9.17
CA THR A 26 -52.51 -20.68 9.29
C THR A 26 -51.95 -22.06 8.94
N GLY A 27 -51.46 -22.80 9.97
CA GLY A 27 -50.97 -24.15 9.75
C GLY A 27 -50.33 -24.71 11.04
N LYS A 28 -50.95 -25.72 11.58
CA LYS A 28 -50.62 -26.64 12.68
C LYS A 28 -49.28 -26.46 13.41
N LYS A 29 -49.41 -26.25 14.71
CA LYS A 29 -48.34 -26.40 15.72
C LYS A 29 -47.64 -27.74 15.56
N THR A 30 -46.37 -27.78 15.33
CA THR A 30 -45.51 -28.91 15.61
C THR A 30 -44.64 -28.56 16.83
N SER A 31 -44.83 -29.36 17.83
CA SER A 31 -44.26 -29.26 19.16
C SER A 31 -42.75 -29.51 19.18
N LYS A 32 -42.10 -28.87 20.15
CA LYS A 32 -40.73 -29.15 20.58
C LYS A 32 -40.47 -30.65 20.73
N GLN A 33 -39.52 -31.22 20.03
CA GLN A 33 -38.95 -32.52 20.35
C GLN A 33 -37.57 -32.31 20.96
N LYS A 34 -37.48 -32.82 22.20
CA LYS A 34 -36.26 -33.10 22.97
C LYS A 34 -35.52 -34.22 22.25
N GLU A 35 -34.26 -34.06 21.99
CA GLU A 35 -33.37 -35.15 21.58
C GLU A 35 -33.25 -36.20 22.71
N LYS A 36 -33.71 -37.40 22.42
CA LYS A 36 -33.37 -38.61 23.17
C LYS A 36 -32.37 -39.42 22.38
N LYS A 37 -31.26 -39.74 23.03
CA LYS A 37 -30.25 -40.74 22.61
C LYS A 37 -30.89 -42.08 22.26
N GLN A 38 -30.54 -42.65 21.12
CA GLN A 38 -30.71 -44.08 20.84
C GLN A 38 -29.39 -44.76 20.49
N LYS A 39 -29.21 -45.88 21.16
CA LYS A 39 -28.07 -46.82 21.06
C LYS A 39 -28.16 -47.71 19.78
N ALA A 40 -27.00 -48.20 19.44
CA ALA A 40 -26.50 -49.04 18.40
C ALA A 40 -27.38 -50.25 17.96
N PRO A 41 -26.96 -50.97 16.85
CA PRO A 41 -26.30 -52.26 17.08
C PRO A 41 -25.00 -52.47 16.30
N ALA A 42 -24.23 -53.45 16.79
CA ALA A 42 -22.88 -53.81 16.45
C ALA A 42 -22.76 -54.85 15.31
N ARG A 43 -21.60 -54.87 14.60
CA ARG A 43 -20.61 -55.93 14.36
C ARG A 43 -20.02 -55.92 12.97
N PRO A 44 -18.89 -56.56 12.70
CA PRO A 44 -17.79 -57.02 13.59
C PRO A 44 -16.37 -56.47 13.16
N ALA A 45 -15.43 -56.81 14.02
CA ALA A 45 -14.02 -56.46 14.04
C ALA A 45 -13.14 -56.95 12.89
N THR A 46 -12.12 -56.15 12.58
CA THR A 46 -10.81 -56.70 12.23
C THR A 46 -9.73 -55.81 12.88
N THR A 47 -8.87 -56.50 13.59
CA THR A 47 -7.78 -56.03 14.43
C THR A 47 -6.64 -55.45 13.60
N THR A 48 -6.21 -54.23 13.94
CA THR A 48 -4.78 -53.88 13.82
C THR A 48 -4.48 -52.81 14.89
N ALA A 49 -3.55 -53.15 15.75
CA ALA A 49 -3.06 -52.34 16.84
C ALA A 49 -2.32 -51.11 16.30
N ILE A 50 -2.72 -49.94 16.71
CA ILE A 50 -1.86 -48.76 16.73
C ILE A 50 -2.02 -48.09 18.12
N GLU A 51 -0.88 -47.85 18.70
CA GLU A 51 -0.61 -47.37 20.02
C GLU A 51 -1.48 -46.21 20.50
N SER A 52 -1.96 -46.33 21.71
CA SER A 52 -2.61 -45.28 22.48
C SER A 52 -1.69 -44.09 22.68
N LYS A 53 -1.94 -43.01 21.92
CA LYS A 53 -1.45 -41.68 22.35
C LYS A 53 -2.18 -41.29 23.63
N LYS A 54 -1.45 -41.35 24.74
CA LYS A 54 -1.79 -40.68 25.98
C LYS A 54 -2.20 -39.23 25.65
N GLN A 55 -3.45 -38.90 25.95
CA GLN A 55 -3.85 -37.50 26.13
C GLN A 55 -3.04 -36.97 27.29
N ILE A 56 -2.06 -36.13 26.98
CA ILE A 56 -1.39 -35.32 28.01
C ILE A 56 -2.40 -34.27 28.40
N GLU A 57 -3.06 -34.49 29.56
CA GLU A 57 -3.70 -33.42 30.30
C GLU A 57 -2.61 -32.39 30.62
N VAL A 58 -2.55 -31.34 29.82
CA VAL A 58 -1.76 -30.16 30.13
C VAL A 58 -2.43 -29.54 31.36
N LYS A 59 -1.92 -29.87 32.54
CA LYS A 59 -2.14 -29.08 33.74
C LYS A 59 -1.75 -27.66 33.37
N ARG A 60 -2.75 -26.78 33.21
CA ARG A 60 -2.54 -25.33 33.06
C ARG A 60 -1.98 -24.83 34.39
N ASP A 61 -0.66 -24.88 34.52
CA ASP A 61 0.04 -24.24 35.63
C ASP A 61 -0.29 -22.75 35.59
N ARG A 62 -1.10 -22.31 36.52
CA ARG A 62 -1.46 -20.90 36.65
C ARG A 62 -0.19 -20.13 36.98
N ALA A 63 0.24 -19.24 36.09
CA ALA A 63 1.39 -18.39 36.31
C ALA A 63 1.39 -17.81 37.74
N PHE A 64 2.52 -17.95 38.45
CA PHE A 64 2.64 -17.51 39.83
C PHE A 64 2.80 -15.99 39.88
N ALA A 65 1.75 -15.28 40.33
CA ALA A 65 1.70 -13.81 40.37
C ALA A 65 0.86 -13.31 41.55
N SER A 66 1.14 -12.10 42.01
CA SER A 66 0.35 -11.46 43.08
C SER A 66 -1.07 -11.09 42.60
N PRO A 67 -2.07 -10.94 43.54
CA PRO A 67 -3.43 -10.53 43.18
C PRO A 67 -3.48 -9.23 42.36
N GLY A 68 -2.62 -8.24 42.67
CA GLY A 68 -2.52 -6.97 41.94
C GLY A 68 -2.02 -7.15 40.53
N VAL A 69 -1.02 -8.01 40.32
CA VAL A 69 -0.50 -8.31 38.97
C VAL A 69 -1.53 -9.06 38.13
N ARG A 70 -2.26 -10.00 38.75
CA ARG A 70 -3.36 -10.71 38.07
C ARG A 70 -4.51 -9.79 37.67
N ARG A 71 -4.84 -8.79 38.50
CA ARG A 71 -5.84 -7.78 38.17
C ARG A 71 -5.40 -6.95 37.00
N LEU A 72 -4.18 -6.41 37.05
CA LEU A 72 -3.61 -5.57 35.98
C LEU A 72 -3.49 -6.33 34.64
N SER A 73 -3.08 -7.63 34.70
CA SER A 73 -3.00 -8.45 33.47
C SER A 73 -4.38 -8.68 32.84
N ARG A 74 -5.44 -8.84 33.65
CA ARG A 74 -6.83 -8.95 33.16
C ARG A 74 -7.34 -7.66 32.56
N GLU A 75 -7.09 -6.52 33.20
CA GLU A 75 -7.41 -5.19 32.67
C GLU A 75 -6.75 -4.95 31.29
N LEU A 76 -5.51 -5.36 31.16
CA LEU A 76 -4.72 -5.21 29.92
C LEU A 76 -4.89 -6.37 28.93
N LYS A 77 -5.73 -7.37 29.24
CA LYS A 77 -5.93 -8.59 28.43
C LYS A 77 -4.63 -9.32 28.07
N ILE A 78 -3.68 -9.37 29.01
CA ILE A 78 -2.38 -10.03 28.85
C ILE A 78 -2.38 -11.36 29.59
N ASP A 79 -1.98 -12.44 28.89
CA ASP A 79 -1.78 -13.75 29.53
C ASP A 79 -0.41 -13.79 30.23
N LEU A 80 -0.44 -13.99 31.55
CA LEU A 80 0.76 -14.07 32.39
C LEU A 80 1.65 -15.29 32.08
N GLN A 81 1.12 -16.31 31.39
CA GLN A 81 1.91 -17.47 30.98
C GLN A 81 2.98 -17.11 29.96
N ASN A 82 2.79 -16.02 29.23
CA ASN A 82 3.73 -15.51 28.24
C ASN A 82 4.82 -14.62 28.87
N ILE A 83 4.85 -14.49 30.22
CA ILE A 83 5.78 -13.62 30.91
C ILE A 83 6.66 -14.48 31.82
N LYS A 84 7.98 -14.40 31.62
CA LYS A 84 8.95 -15.04 32.51
C LYS A 84 9.05 -14.23 33.80
N GLY A 85 8.62 -14.79 34.91
CA GLY A 85 8.69 -14.15 36.25
C GLY A 85 10.13 -14.05 36.73
N THR A 86 10.55 -12.86 37.20
CA THR A 86 11.86 -12.63 37.83
C THR A 86 11.81 -12.59 39.36
N GLY A 87 10.63 -12.59 39.95
CA GLY A 87 10.44 -12.60 41.40
C GLY A 87 10.73 -13.96 42.08
N PRO A 88 10.73 -13.99 43.41
CA PRO A 88 11.02 -15.22 44.19
C PRO A 88 10.16 -16.40 43.73
N LYS A 89 10.79 -17.56 43.54
CA LYS A 89 10.15 -18.81 43.04
C LYS A 89 9.49 -18.66 41.67
N GLY A 90 10.07 -17.79 40.76
CA GLY A 90 9.51 -17.59 39.43
C GLY A 90 8.23 -16.75 39.38
N ARG A 91 7.93 -15.98 40.45
CA ARG A 91 6.75 -15.11 40.50
C ARG A 91 6.84 -13.98 39.49
N VAL A 92 5.79 -13.77 38.69
CA VAL A 92 5.66 -12.62 37.81
C VAL A 92 5.42 -11.38 38.67
N THR A 93 6.33 -10.41 38.54
CA THR A 93 6.29 -9.09 39.22
C THR A 93 5.54 -8.07 38.39
N LYS A 94 5.24 -6.90 38.97
CA LYS A 94 4.67 -5.76 38.23
C LYS A 94 5.66 -5.24 37.18
N GLU A 95 6.94 -5.27 37.49
CA GLU A 95 8.02 -4.85 36.58
C GLU A 95 8.14 -5.78 35.36
N ASP A 96 8.00 -7.09 35.55
CA ASP A 96 8.00 -8.06 34.45
C ASP A 96 6.85 -7.78 33.48
N LEU A 97 5.67 -7.47 34.00
CA LEU A 97 4.49 -7.11 33.19
C LEU A 97 4.74 -5.79 32.45
N HIS A 98 5.28 -4.77 33.10
CA HIS A 98 5.64 -3.50 32.45
C HIS A 98 6.71 -3.67 31.38
N ASN A 99 7.74 -4.47 31.65
CA ASN A 99 8.78 -4.76 30.66
C ASN A 99 8.23 -5.53 29.45
N PHE A 100 7.34 -6.48 29.69
CA PHE A 100 6.66 -7.21 28.62
C PHE A 100 5.83 -6.25 27.73
N ILE A 101 5.06 -5.35 28.36
CA ILE A 101 4.29 -4.33 27.65
C ILE A 101 5.22 -3.41 26.86
N ARG A 102 6.27 -2.88 27.51
CA ARG A 102 7.25 -2.01 26.87
C ARG A 102 7.90 -2.68 25.65
N ASN A 103 8.34 -3.92 25.80
CA ASN A 103 8.93 -4.71 24.72
C ASN A 103 7.93 -4.98 23.58
N LYS A 104 6.66 -5.23 23.90
CA LYS A 104 5.60 -5.34 22.87
C LYS A 104 5.34 -4.01 22.17
N MET A 105 5.19 -2.91 22.93
CA MET A 105 5.00 -1.58 22.36
C MET A 105 6.20 -1.14 21.50
N GLU A 106 7.43 -1.46 21.91
CA GLU A 106 8.63 -1.21 21.13
C GLU A 106 8.68 -2.04 19.83
N ARG A 107 8.13 -3.23 19.83
CA ARG A 107 7.94 -4.04 18.60
C ARG A 107 6.89 -3.44 17.66
N PHE A 108 5.82 -2.83 18.20
CA PHE A 108 4.81 -2.12 17.42
C PHE A 108 5.25 -0.71 16.98
N SER A 109 6.17 -0.06 17.69
CA SER A 109 6.65 1.29 17.37
C SER A 109 7.72 1.36 16.28
N GLY A 110 7.74 0.40 15.35
CA GLY A 110 8.52 0.50 14.12
C GLY A 110 10.01 0.22 14.25
N ARG A 111 10.45 -0.54 15.27
CA ARG A 111 11.75 -1.20 15.16
C ARG A 111 11.72 -2.17 13.99
N PRO A 112 12.80 -2.25 13.20
CA PRO A 112 12.87 -3.24 12.13
C PRO A 112 12.50 -4.60 12.73
N HIS A 113 11.59 -5.29 12.06
CA HIS A 113 11.23 -6.68 12.38
C HIS A 113 12.51 -7.43 12.72
N ASP A 114 12.51 -8.08 13.88
CA ASP A 114 13.60 -9.00 14.21
C ASP A 114 13.63 -10.03 13.07
N LEU A 115 14.63 -9.95 12.21
CA LEU A 115 14.75 -10.75 10.99
C LEU A 115 15.08 -12.23 11.31
N GLY A 116 14.70 -12.69 12.50
CA GLY A 116 14.97 -14.03 12.98
C GLY A 116 16.31 -14.16 13.70
N GLU A 117 16.71 -15.38 13.97
CA GLU A 117 17.99 -15.69 14.60
C GLU A 117 19.14 -15.05 13.82
N LYS A 118 20.08 -14.45 14.54
CA LYS A 118 21.29 -13.85 13.95
C LYS A 118 22.07 -14.94 13.23
N THR A 119 21.89 -15.02 11.92
CA THR A 119 22.63 -15.96 11.09
C THR A 119 24.09 -15.51 11.02
N ASP A 120 25.00 -16.38 11.41
CA ASP A 120 26.43 -16.16 11.21
C ASP A 120 26.81 -16.60 9.80
N PHE A 121 26.93 -15.63 8.91
CA PHE A 121 27.31 -15.88 7.51
C PHE A 121 28.79 -16.24 7.34
N SER A 122 29.64 -16.02 8.34
CA SER A 122 31.10 -16.30 8.25
C SER A 122 31.38 -17.80 8.11
N GLN A 123 30.45 -18.65 8.54
CA GLN A 123 30.53 -20.12 8.40
C GLN A 123 30.51 -20.61 6.93
N TRP A 124 30.07 -19.78 5.98
CA TRP A 124 30.02 -20.14 4.55
C TRP A 124 31.08 -19.44 3.70
N GLY A 125 31.82 -18.47 4.27
CA GLY A 125 32.87 -17.79 3.54
C GLY A 125 33.24 -16.42 4.11
N LYS A 126 34.13 -15.73 3.43
CA LYS A 126 34.59 -14.39 3.80
C LYS A 126 33.44 -13.39 3.65
N ILE A 127 33.14 -12.63 4.70
CA ILE A 127 32.05 -11.62 4.70
C ILE A 127 32.66 -10.23 4.94
N GLU A 128 31.92 -9.22 4.47
CA GLU A 128 32.15 -7.80 4.77
C GLU A 128 30.83 -7.17 5.24
N ALA A 129 30.84 -6.53 6.38
CA ALA A 129 29.67 -5.85 6.93
C ALA A 129 29.79 -4.33 6.71
N GLN A 130 28.90 -3.76 5.90
CA GLN A 130 28.84 -2.32 5.65
C GLN A 130 27.63 -1.68 6.33
N LYS A 131 27.85 -0.64 7.12
CA LYS A 131 26.80 0.10 7.79
C LYS A 131 25.99 0.93 6.80
N LEU A 132 24.65 0.86 6.88
CA LEU A 132 23.75 1.68 6.06
C LEU A 132 23.94 3.18 6.37
N THR A 133 23.89 4.01 5.33
CA THR A 133 23.79 5.47 5.50
C THR A 133 22.48 5.85 6.20
N LYS A 134 22.44 7.03 6.83
CA LYS A 134 21.21 7.54 7.48
C LYS A 134 20.01 7.57 6.51
N ILE A 135 20.24 7.99 5.26
CA ILE A 135 19.18 8.06 4.23
C ILE A 135 18.69 6.65 3.90
N LYS A 136 19.58 5.71 3.60
CA LYS A 136 19.20 4.32 3.32
C LYS A 136 18.43 3.69 4.49
N GLY A 137 18.86 3.93 5.73
CA GLY A 137 18.16 3.44 6.92
C GLY A 137 16.75 4.03 7.11
N VAL A 138 16.57 5.32 6.81
CA VAL A 138 15.22 5.95 6.85
C VAL A 138 14.34 5.41 5.72
N THR A 139 14.88 5.32 4.51
CA THR A 139 14.15 4.78 3.34
C THR A 139 13.71 3.33 3.60
N ALA A 140 14.60 2.47 4.11
CA ALA A 140 14.27 1.08 4.42
C ALA A 140 13.07 0.98 5.38
N ARG A 141 13.07 1.75 6.48
CA ARG A 141 11.94 1.76 7.43
C ARG A 141 10.64 2.26 6.80
N ARG A 142 10.70 3.31 5.97
CA ARG A 142 9.51 3.86 5.30
C ARG A 142 8.93 2.88 4.28
N MET A 143 9.77 2.22 3.49
CA MET A 143 9.34 1.24 2.50
C MET A 143 8.77 -0.02 3.18
N GLN A 144 9.42 -0.48 4.25
CA GLN A 144 8.89 -1.57 5.07
C GLN A 144 7.51 -1.22 5.64
N HIS A 145 7.35 -0.03 6.22
CA HIS A 145 6.08 0.44 6.75
C HIS A 145 5.01 0.53 5.66
N SER A 146 5.33 1.14 4.51
CA SER A 146 4.40 1.24 3.39
C SER A 146 3.93 -0.14 2.92
N TRP A 147 4.87 -1.07 2.72
CA TRP A 147 4.56 -2.42 2.26
C TRP A 147 3.68 -3.21 3.24
N GLN A 148 3.88 -3.03 4.55
CA GLN A 148 3.11 -3.72 5.59
C GLN A 148 1.73 -3.12 5.84
N THR A 149 1.54 -1.82 5.59
CA THR A 149 0.31 -1.11 5.96
C THR A 149 -0.63 -0.86 4.79
N ILE A 150 -0.11 -0.87 3.56
CA ILE A 150 -0.88 -0.58 2.35
C ILE A 150 -1.02 -1.87 1.51
N PRO A 151 -2.24 -2.35 1.26
CA PRO A 151 -2.48 -3.43 0.30
C PRO A 151 -2.29 -2.89 -1.12
N HIS A 152 -1.06 -3.01 -1.65
CA HIS A 152 -0.70 -2.56 -2.99
C HIS A 152 -1.30 -3.44 -4.06
N VAL A 153 -1.93 -2.82 -5.05
CA VAL A 153 -2.23 -3.44 -6.35
C VAL A 153 -1.59 -2.59 -7.42
N THR A 154 -1.14 -3.20 -8.51
CA THR A 154 -0.50 -2.48 -9.62
C THR A 154 -1.22 -2.81 -10.92
N GLN A 155 -1.64 -1.76 -11.63
CA GLN A 155 -2.16 -1.80 -12.99
C GLN A 155 -1.04 -1.42 -13.95
N PHE A 156 -0.89 -2.18 -15.04
CA PHE A 156 0.08 -1.91 -16.11
C PHE A 156 -0.64 -1.49 -17.37
N ASP A 157 -0.06 -0.56 -18.10
CA ASP A 157 -0.62 -0.09 -19.37
C ASP A 157 0.48 0.52 -20.26
N GLU A 158 0.15 0.82 -21.51
CA GLU A 158 1.03 1.44 -22.49
C GLU A 158 0.37 2.67 -23.11
N ALA A 159 1.14 3.72 -23.34
CA ALA A 159 0.69 4.93 -24.03
C ALA A 159 1.48 5.19 -25.31
N ASP A 160 0.78 5.56 -26.37
CA ASP A 160 1.43 6.09 -27.59
C ASP A 160 1.81 7.55 -27.35
N ILE A 161 3.11 7.82 -27.26
CA ILE A 161 3.66 9.16 -27.06
C ILE A 161 4.41 9.67 -28.30
N THR A 162 4.08 9.15 -29.49
CA THR A 162 4.74 9.50 -30.75
C THR A 162 4.65 11.00 -31.01
N ASP A 163 3.47 11.59 -30.83
CA ASP A 163 3.25 13.01 -31.10
C ASP A 163 3.92 13.90 -30.03
N ILE A 164 3.91 13.49 -28.76
CA ILE A 164 4.69 14.16 -27.71
C ILE A 164 6.18 14.09 -28.02
N HIS A 165 6.68 12.97 -28.53
CA HIS A 165 8.10 12.81 -28.91
C HIS A 165 8.48 13.83 -30.00
N ALA A 166 7.67 13.91 -31.06
CA ALA A 166 7.90 14.88 -32.17
C ALA A 166 7.79 16.33 -31.67
N HIS A 167 6.76 16.64 -30.86
CA HIS A 167 6.57 17.97 -30.28
C HIS A 167 7.76 18.39 -29.41
N ARG A 168 8.21 17.49 -28.51
CA ARG A 168 9.36 17.72 -27.66
C ARG A 168 10.66 17.97 -28.47
N GLN A 169 10.87 17.22 -29.55
CA GLN A 169 12.03 17.44 -30.45
C GLN A 169 11.97 18.82 -31.08
N LYS A 170 10.81 19.21 -31.61
CA LYS A 170 10.59 20.54 -32.16
C LYS A 170 10.84 21.63 -31.13
N LEU A 171 10.24 21.52 -29.97
CA LEU A 171 10.38 22.45 -28.84
C LEU A 171 11.87 22.64 -28.46
N ASN A 172 12.63 21.56 -28.39
CA ASN A 172 14.05 21.60 -28.06
C ASN A 172 14.91 22.22 -29.20
N LYS A 173 14.54 22.01 -30.46
CA LYS A 173 15.20 22.62 -31.62
C LYS A 173 14.97 24.14 -31.64
N ASP A 174 13.72 24.57 -31.44
CA ASP A 174 13.34 25.99 -31.47
C ASP A 174 13.97 26.77 -30.29
N ARG A 175 14.19 26.13 -29.16
CA ARG A 175 14.83 26.74 -27.98
C ARG A 175 16.34 26.91 -28.11
N GLY A 176 16.97 26.18 -29.00
CA GLY A 176 18.42 26.22 -29.26
C GLY A 176 19.27 25.54 -28.18
N ALA A 177 20.54 25.31 -28.50
CA ALA A 177 21.48 24.51 -27.70
C ALA A 177 21.82 25.11 -26.32
N LYS A 178 21.70 26.43 -26.15
CA LYS A 178 22.06 27.14 -24.92
C LYS A 178 20.99 27.05 -23.82
N LYS A 179 19.75 26.65 -24.15
CA LYS A 179 18.65 26.52 -23.17
C LYS A 179 18.51 25.10 -22.64
N ASN A 180 17.98 24.96 -21.47
CA ASN A 180 17.71 23.66 -20.87
C ASN A 180 16.78 22.82 -21.77
N LYS A 181 17.21 21.60 -22.11
CA LYS A 181 16.39 20.66 -22.86
C LYS A 181 15.20 20.21 -22.07
N VAL A 182 14.03 20.21 -22.70
CA VAL A 182 12.78 19.65 -22.13
C VAL A 182 12.85 18.14 -22.24
N THR A 183 12.63 17.47 -21.11
CA THR A 183 12.48 16.00 -21.03
C THR A 183 11.02 15.57 -21.20
N PHE A 184 10.72 14.29 -21.16
CA PHE A 184 9.34 13.80 -21.18
C PHE A 184 8.59 14.03 -19.87
N LEU A 185 9.28 14.05 -18.76
CA LEU A 185 8.70 14.06 -17.43
C LEU A 185 7.73 15.24 -17.17
N PRO A 186 7.97 16.47 -17.62
CA PRO A 186 7.00 17.58 -17.55
C PRO A 186 5.64 17.24 -18.19
N PHE A 187 5.64 16.56 -19.34
CA PHE A 187 4.41 16.13 -20.02
C PHE A 187 3.64 15.09 -19.17
N PHE A 188 4.36 14.11 -18.64
CA PHE A 188 3.80 13.07 -17.78
C PHE A 188 3.22 13.65 -16.49
N MET A 189 3.89 14.63 -15.90
CA MET A 189 3.40 15.33 -14.71
C MET A 189 2.15 16.15 -15.01
N LYS A 190 2.11 16.85 -16.15
CA LYS A 190 0.95 17.66 -16.53
C LYS A 190 -0.28 16.78 -16.79
N ALA A 191 -0.11 15.66 -17.49
CA ALA A 191 -1.17 14.66 -17.68
C ALA A 191 -1.67 14.13 -16.34
N ALA A 192 -0.74 13.74 -15.46
CA ALA A 192 -1.11 13.24 -14.12
C ALA A 192 -1.88 14.29 -13.32
N ALA A 193 -1.42 15.55 -13.28
CA ALA A 193 -2.09 16.62 -12.53
C ALA A 193 -3.51 16.89 -13.07
N SER A 194 -3.71 16.85 -14.38
CA SER A 194 -5.04 16.99 -15.00
C SER A 194 -5.96 15.83 -14.60
N LEU A 195 -5.43 14.60 -14.61
CA LEU A 195 -6.20 13.42 -14.28
C LEU A 195 -6.52 13.34 -12.77
N LEU A 196 -5.63 13.82 -11.90
CA LEU A 196 -5.91 13.94 -10.47
C LEU A 196 -7.05 14.93 -10.17
N LYS A 197 -7.30 15.91 -11.05
CA LYS A 197 -8.49 16.81 -10.98
C LYS A 197 -9.75 16.07 -11.41
N GLU A 198 -9.70 15.28 -12.48
CA GLU A 198 -10.83 14.50 -12.98
C GLU A 198 -11.20 13.35 -12.02
N MET A 199 -10.20 12.76 -11.34
CA MET A 199 -10.35 11.58 -10.49
C MET A 199 -9.78 11.85 -9.08
N PRO A 200 -10.43 12.64 -8.23
CA PRO A 200 -9.89 13.17 -6.98
C PRO A 200 -9.53 12.09 -5.94
N THR A 201 -10.08 10.89 -6.06
CA THR A 201 -9.73 9.74 -5.20
C THR A 201 -8.23 9.43 -5.26
N PHE A 202 -7.60 9.60 -6.44
CA PHE A 202 -6.15 9.41 -6.61
C PHE A 202 -5.32 10.53 -5.98
N ASN A 203 -5.93 11.69 -5.69
CA ASN A 203 -5.31 12.83 -5.00
C ASN A 203 -5.75 12.91 -3.53
N SER A 204 -6.10 11.78 -2.93
CA SER A 204 -6.55 11.69 -1.55
C SER A 204 -5.51 11.05 -0.63
N SER A 205 -5.82 11.00 0.64
CA SER A 205 -5.14 10.19 1.66
C SER A 205 -6.18 9.57 2.57
N LEU A 206 -5.93 8.33 2.97
CA LEU A 206 -6.69 7.72 4.07
C LEU A 206 -6.23 8.38 5.38
N ASP A 207 -7.14 8.68 6.28
CA ASP A 207 -6.80 9.22 7.60
C ASP A 207 -6.06 8.19 8.46
N SER A 208 -5.54 8.62 9.62
CA SER A 208 -4.75 7.76 10.50
C SER A 208 -5.55 6.61 11.15
N VAL A 209 -6.87 6.74 11.20
CA VAL A 209 -7.79 5.73 11.75
C VAL A 209 -8.27 4.78 10.66
N GLY A 210 -8.24 5.20 9.40
CA GLY A 210 -8.70 4.43 8.25
C GLY A 210 -10.21 4.53 7.99
N GLU A 211 -10.87 5.56 8.51
CA GLU A 211 -12.32 5.74 8.41
C GLU A 211 -12.72 6.87 7.44
N SER A 212 -11.78 7.74 7.05
CA SER A 212 -12.09 8.90 6.23
C SER A 212 -11.07 9.14 5.12
N LEU A 213 -11.51 9.59 3.96
CA LEU A 213 -10.66 10.06 2.87
C LEU A 213 -10.49 11.57 2.94
N ILE A 214 -9.25 12.02 2.94
CA ILE A 214 -8.87 13.43 2.91
C ILE A 214 -8.57 13.79 1.46
N PHE A 215 -9.50 14.47 0.79
CA PHE A 215 -9.31 14.98 -0.56
C PHE A 215 -8.48 16.26 -0.54
N LYS A 216 -7.51 16.36 -1.47
CA LYS A 216 -6.61 17.51 -1.57
C LYS A 216 -6.95 18.31 -2.82
N HIS A 217 -7.13 19.61 -2.68
CA HIS A 217 -7.42 20.53 -3.78
C HIS A 217 -6.16 21.28 -4.26
N TYR A 218 -4.99 20.66 -4.06
CA TYR A 218 -3.70 21.09 -4.58
C TYR A 218 -2.99 19.88 -5.19
N PHE A 219 -2.15 20.13 -6.20
CA PHE A 219 -1.56 19.08 -7.03
C PHE A 219 -0.04 19.18 -6.99
N HIS A 220 0.54 18.61 -5.93
CA HIS A 220 1.97 18.60 -5.68
C HIS A 220 2.53 17.22 -5.99
N ILE A 221 3.37 17.11 -7.02
CA ILE A 221 3.87 15.82 -7.49
C ILE A 221 5.29 15.60 -7.03
N GLY A 222 5.49 14.53 -6.26
CA GLY A 222 6.81 14.01 -5.91
C GLY A 222 7.46 13.35 -7.12
N VAL A 223 8.75 13.58 -7.32
CA VAL A 223 9.52 12.96 -8.39
C VAL A 223 10.69 12.19 -7.78
N ALA A 224 10.76 10.89 -8.03
CA ALA A 224 11.85 10.07 -7.55
C ALA A 224 13.16 10.42 -8.30
N VAL A 225 14.19 10.81 -7.54
CA VAL A 225 15.52 11.15 -8.06
C VAL A 225 16.54 10.23 -7.42
N ASP A 226 17.27 9.51 -8.26
CA ASP A 226 18.42 8.72 -7.81
C ASP A 226 19.59 9.63 -7.50
N THR A 227 20.21 9.41 -6.31
CA THR A 227 21.36 10.16 -5.84
C THR A 227 22.42 9.23 -5.25
N PRO A 228 23.69 9.64 -5.20
CA PRO A 228 24.74 8.84 -4.57
C PRO A 228 24.46 8.49 -3.09
N ALA A 229 23.62 9.24 -2.41
CA ALA A 229 23.25 9.00 -1.02
C ALA A 229 22.05 8.06 -0.88
N GLY A 230 21.31 7.78 -1.96
CA GLY A 230 20.09 6.99 -2.03
C GLY A 230 18.96 7.75 -2.72
N LEU A 231 17.80 7.11 -2.86
CA LEU A 231 16.62 7.67 -3.52
C LEU A 231 16.03 8.82 -2.70
N MET A 232 15.78 9.95 -3.35
CA MET A 232 15.09 11.12 -2.78
C MET A 232 13.87 11.46 -3.62
N VAL A 233 12.82 11.98 -2.99
CA VAL A 233 11.57 12.34 -3.68
C VAL A 233 11.26 13.82 -3.42
N PRO A 234 11.93 14.77 -4.11
CA PRO A 234 11.54 16.17 -4.08
C PRO A 234 10.15 16.38 -4.67
N VAL A 235 9.48 17.42 -4.19
CA VAL A 235 8.09 17.73 -4.54
C VAL A 235 8.02 19.00 -5.38
N VAL A 236 7.53 18.86 -6.60
CA VAL A 236 7.14 19.98 -7.46
C VAL A 236 5.73 20.41 -7.05
N ARG A 237 5.59 21.67 -6.63
CA ARG A 237 4.32 22.21 -6.15
C ARG A 237 3.50 22.78 -7.29
N ASP A 238 2.17 22.79 -7.13
CA ASP A 238 1.22 23.45 -8.03
C ASP A 238 1.46 23.11 -9.51
N VAL A 239 1.63 21.82 -9.81
CA VAL A 239 1.94 21.31 -11.14
C VAL A 239 0.87 21.70 -12.17
N ASP A 240 -0.38 21.77 -11.72
CA ASP A 240 -1.53 22.16 -12.53
C ASP A 240 -1.46 23.63 -13.02
N GLN A 241 -0.79 24.52 -12.25
CA GLN A 241 -0.66 25.93 -12.57
C GLN A 241 0.55 26.24 -13.46
N LYS A 242 1.48 25.30 -13.63
CA LYS A 242 2.73 25.49 -14.36
C LYS A 242 2.67 24.96 -15.78
N ASN A 243 3.32 25.64 -16.69
CA ASN A 243 3.51 25.16 -18.07
C ASN A 243 4.69 24.19 -18.17
N ILE A 244 4.86 23.55 -19.34
CA ILE A 244 5.89 22.53 -19.58
C ILE A 244 7.32 23.08 -19.39
N ILE A 245 7.55 24.34 -19.74
CA ILE A 245 8.87 24.98 -19.63
C ILE A 245 9.24 25.25 -18.18
N GLU A 246 8.29 25.78 -17.41
CA GLU A 246 8.46 26.03 -15.97
C GLU A 246 8.73 24.74 -15.23
N LEU A 247 7.92 23.70 -15.49
CA LEU A 247 8.11 22.35 -14.92
C LEU A 247 9.49 21.78 -15.28
N SER A 248 9.93 21.93 -16.54
CA SER A 248 11.24 21.44 -16.98
C SER A 248 12.38 22.12 -16.24
N THR A 249 12.26 23.43 -16.01
CA THR A 249 13.29 24.23 -15.34
C THR A 249 13.36 23.87 -13.83
N GLU A 250 12.22 23.81 -13.18
CA GLU A 250 12.13 23.44 -11.75
C GLU A 250 12.60 22.00 -11.49
N LEU A 251 12.21 21.05 -12.34
CA LEU A 251 12.67 19.65 -12.24
C LEU A 251 14.18 19.54 -12.35
N LYS A 252 14.80 20.29 -13.27
CA LYS A 252 16.26 20.30 -13.43
C LYS A 252 16.94 20.83 -12.18
N ASP A 253 16.46 21.96 -11.64
CA ASP A 253 17.00 22.56 -10.41
C ASP A 253 16.85 21.60 -9.23
N LEU A 254 15.64 21.08 -8.98
CA LEU A 254 15.38 20.13 -7.89
C LEU A 254 16.24 18.87 -8.01
N SER A 255 16.36 18.31 -9.22
CA SER A 255 17.17 17.11 -9.44
C SER A 255 18.66 17.36 -9.20
N GLN A 256 19.18 18.52 -9.60
CA GLN A 256 20.56 18.89 -9.36
C GLN A 256 20.82 19.08 -7.86
N ARG A 257 19.96 19.83 -7.19
CA ARG A 257 20.07 20.06 -5.73
C ARG A 257 19.90 18.79 -4.92
N ALA A 258 19.10 17.82 -5.42
CA ALA A 258 19.00 16.49 -4.81
C ALA A 258 20.34 15.76 -4.82
N ARG A 259 21.00 15.71 -5.99
CA ARG A 259 22.34 15.09 -6.15
C ARG A 259 23.39 15.78 -5.31
N ASP A 260 23.33 17.12 -5.23
CA ASP A 260 24.26 17.96 -4.46
C ASP A 260 23.97 17.96 -2.95
N LYS A 261 22.95 17.23 -2.49
CA LYS A 261 22.47 17.18 -1.09
C LYS A 261 22.06 18.56 -0.54
N LYS A 262 21.54 19.44 -1.40
CA LYS A 262 21.15 20.82 -1.09
C LYS A 262 19.62 21.02 -0.97
N LEU A 263 18.83 19.94 -0.98
CA LEU A 263 17.38 20.03 -0.77
C LEU A 263 17.05 20.39 0.67
N LYS A 264 16.08 21.30 0.82
CA LYS A 264 15.51 21.63 2.13
C LYS A 264 14.51 20.54 2.56
N PRO A 265 14.37 20.25 3.86
CA PRO A 265 13.39 19.28 4.35
C PRO A 265 11.92 19.59 3.94
N SER A 266 11.58 20.88 3.74
CA SER A 266 10.27 21.31 3.25
C SER A 266 9.99 20.90 1.81
N GLU A 267 11.02 20.72 0.98
CA GLU A 267 10.89 20.32 -0.42
C GLU A 267 10.67 18.81 -0.59
N LEU A 268 10.77 18.03 0.48
CA LEU A 268 10.50 16.58 0.54
C LEU A 268 9.13 16.26 1.15
N LYS A 269 8.30 17.27 1.40
CA LYS A 269 7.00 17.12 2.09
C LYS A 269 5.87 17.73 1.28
N GLY A 270 4.66 17.21 1.52
CA GLY A 270 3.43 17.78 0.97
C GLY A 270 3.09 17.29 -0.43
N GLY A 271 3.82 16.29 -0.97
CA GLY A 271 3.43 15.64 -2.22
C GLY A 271 2.10 14.88 -2.08
N THR A 272 1.24 15.02 -3.08
CA THR A 272 -0.07 14.36 -3.11
C THR A 272 -0.07 13.09 -3.94
N PHE A 273 0.86 12.98 -4.88
CA PHE A 273 1.07 11.88 -5.81
C PHE A 273 2.58 11.80 -6.11
N THR A 274 3.07 10.64 -6.50
CA THR A 274 4.49 10.48 -6.86
C THR A 274 4.64 9.88 -8.25
N ILE A 275 5.65 10.34 -8.99
CA ILE A 275 6.11 9.72 -10.24
C ILE A 275 7.53 9.19 -10.03
N SER A 276 7.70 7.90 -10.26
CA SER A 276 9.01 7.24 -10.30
C SER A 276 9.36 6.92 -11.74
N SER A 277 10.47 7.45 -12.26
CA SER A 277 10.85 7.26 -13.65
C SER A 277 12.17 6.49 -13.76
N LEU A 278 12.11 5.34 -14.39
CA LEU A 278 13.25 4.51 -14.78
C LEU A 278 13.53 4.58 -16.29
N GLY A 279 12.86 5.47 -17.02
CA GLY A 279 12.94 5.55 -18.49
C GLY A 279 14.31 5.87 -19.08
N GLY A 280 15.26 6.32 -18.25
CA GLY A 280 16.67 6.49 -18.63
C GLY A 280 17.59 5.35 -18.20
N ILE A 281 17.07 4.31 -17.56
CA ILE A 281 17.85 3.20 -16.97
C ILE A 281 17.52 1.89 -17.69
N GLY A 282 16.24 1.59 -17.88
CA GLY A 282 15.74 0.38 -18.54
C GLY A 282 14.57 -0.27 -17.81
N GLY A 283 14.12 -1.42 -18.34
CA GLY A 283 12.98 -2.18 -17.85
C GLY A 283 11.68 -1.83 -18.55
N ASP A 284 10.82 -2.85 -18.76
CA ASP A 284 9.54 -2.66 -19.44
C ASP A 284 8.44 -2.26 -18.46
N PHE A 285 8.40 -2.89 -17.28
CA PHE A 285 7.46 -2.59 -16.21
C PHE A 285 8.10 -2.81 -14.85
N PHE A 286 7.58 -2.14 -13.83
CA PHE A 286 7.93 -2.37 -12.43
C PHE A 286 6.76 -1.99 -11.52
N THR A 287 6.78 -2.46 -10.27
CA THR A 287 5.76 -2.18 -9.26
C THR A 287 6.31 -1.19 -8.23
N PRO A 288 6.07 0.12 -8.39
CA PRO A 288 6.53 1.11 -7.43
C PRO A 288 5.82 0.97 -6.09
N ILE A 289 6.55 1.20 -4.99
CA ILE A 289 5.97 1.22 -3.64
C ILE A 289 5.43 2.63 -3.36
N ILE A 290 4.19 2.70 -2.89
CA ILE A 290 3.51 3.96 -2.57
C ILE A 290 4.28 4.70 -1.47
N ASN A 291 4.38 6.01 -1.59
CA ASN A 291 4.99 6.89 -0.60
C ASN A 291 3.90 7.47 0.34
N PRO A 292 3.69 6.90 1.53
CA PRO A 292 2.63 7.38 2.41
C PRO A 292 2.82 8.87 2.77
N PRO A 293 1.71 9.62 2.95
CA PRO A 293 0.31 9.23 3.01
C PRO A 293 -0.44 9.29 1.65
N GLN A 294 0.25 9.14 0.53
CA GLN A 294 -0.36 9.15 -0.80
C GLN A 294 -1.14 7.86 -1.06
N ALA A 295 -2.18 7.95 -1.90
CA ALA A 295 -3.00 6.79 -2.29
C ALA A 295 -2.47 6.05 -3.52
N ALA A 296 -1.60 6.68 -4.32
CA ALA A 296 -1.06 6.06 -5.53
C ALA A 296 0.31 6.63 -5.94
N ILE A 297 0.99 5.88 -6.81
CA ILE A 297 2.29 6.22 -7.42
C ILE A 297 2.32 5.71 -8.86
N LEU A 298 2.84 6.53 -9.76
CA LEU A 298 3.03 6.21 -11.17
C LEU A 298 4.48 5.80 -11.44
N GLY A 299 4.66 4.63 -12.04
CA GLY A 299 5.94 4.13 -12.52
C GLY A 299 6.08 4.36 -14.03
N ILE A 300 7.13 5.05 -14.45
CA ILE A 300 7.44 5.34 -15.87
C ILE A 300 8.63 4.48 -16.26
N SER A 301 8.46 3.64 -17.28
CA SER A 301 9.49 2.76 -17.81
C SER A 301 10.13 3.32 -19.08
N GLU A 302 11.04 2.57 -19.72
CA GLU A 302 11.73 3.02 -20.92
C GLU A 302 10.81 3.01 -22.14
N SER A 303 10.66 4.16 -22.79
CA SER A 303 9.89 4.28 -24.03
C SER A 303 10.67 3.71 -25.21
N ARG A 304 10.00 2.94 -26.08
CA ARG A 304 10.61 2.27 -27.22
C ARG A 304 9.76 2.36 -28.49
N TRP A 305 10.40 2.32 -29.66
CA TRP A 305 9.71 2.17 -30.92
C TRP A 305 9.17 0.75 -31.05
N LYS A 306 7.83 0.64 -31.23
CA LYS A 306 7.11 -0.61 -31.50
C LYS A 306 6.36 -0.50 -32.83
N LYS A 307 6.22 -1.60 -33.56
CA LYS A 307 5.33 -1.70 -34.71
C LYS A 307 3.92 -1.94 -34.19
N VAL A 308 3.01 -1.00 -34.41
CA VAL A 308 1.62 -1.06 -33.98
C VAL A 308 0.72 -1.21 -35.21
N TYR A 309 -0.18 -2.18 -35.18
CA TYR A 309 -1.14 -2.41 -36.26
C TYR A 309 -2.37 -1.51 -36.05
N ASP A 310 -2.66 -0.69 -37.06
CA ASP A 310 -3.86 0.14 -37.11
C ASP A 310 -5.00 -0.66 -37.78
N HIS A 311 -5.97 -1.10 -36.98
CA HIS A 311 -7.11 -1.90 -37.47
C HIS A 311 -8.01 -1.14 -38.43
N LYS A 312 -8.08 0.19 -38.37
CA LYS A 312 -8.89 1.03 -39.28
C LYS A 312 -8.21 1.16 -40.64
N LYS A 313 -6.92 1.44 -40.63
CA LYS A 313 -6.11 1.65 -41.86
C LYS A 313 -5.56 0.32 -42.41
N LYS A 314 -5.67 -0.78 -41.68
CA LYS A 314 -5.10 -2.10 -42.00
C LYS A 314 -3.59 -2.02 -42.35
N THR A 315 -2.86 -1.16 -41.65
CA THR A 315 -1.44 -0.93 -41.85
C THR A 315 -0.68 -0.99 -40.54
N THR A 316 0.60 -1.34 -40.61
CA THR A 316 1.50 -1.28 -39.46
C THR A 316 2.36 -0.03 -39.55
N SER A 317 2.42 0.72 -38.44
CA SER A 317 3.26 1.90 -38.34
C SER A 317 4.15 1.88 -37.11
N PRO A 318 5.36 2.48 -37.15
CA PRO A 318 6.17 2.63 -35.94
C PRO A 318 5.53 3.66 -35.01
N ARG A 319 5.41 3.30 -33.74
CA ARG A 319 4.91 4.18 -32.67
C ARG A 319 5.90 4.20 -31.52
N TYR A 320 6.04 5.33 -30.88
CA TYR A 320 6.89 5.48 -29.71
C TYR A 320 6.05 5.23 -28.46
N ILE A 321 6.20 4.04 -27.88
CA ILE A 321 5.33 3.52 -26.84
C ILE A 321 6.00 3.67 -25.48
N LEU A 322 5.25 4.23 -24.53
CA LEU A 322 5.60 4.38 -23.12
C LEU A 322 4.93 3.29 -22.30
N PRO A 323 5.67 2.29 -21.80
CA PRO A 323 5.14 1.41 -20.76
C PRO A 323 5.11 2.14 -19.41
N PHE A 324 4.03 1.98 -18.67
CA PHE A 324 3.90 2.58 -17.35
C PHE A 324 3.09 1.69 -16.41
N SER A 325 3.21 1.94 -15.12
CA SER A 325 2.51 1.22 -14.07
C SER A 325 1.91 2.19 -13.06
N LEU A 326 0.76 1.85 -12.51
CA LEU A 326 0.09 2.58 -11.45
C LEU A 326 -0.06 1.64 -10.26
N SER A 327 0.70 1.87 -9.18
CA SER A 327 0.44 1.20 -7.90
C SER A 327 -0.47 2.06 -7.05
N TYR A 328 -1.44 1.44 -6.39
CA TYR A 328 -2.46 2.14 -5.61
C TYR A 328 -2.84 1.37 -4.34
N ASP A 329 -3.34 2.12 -3.36
CA ASP A 329 -3.87 1.58 -2.11
C ASP A 329 -5.28 1.02 -2.35
N HIS A 330 -5.41 -0.31 -2.32
CA HIS A 330 -6.70 -0.97 -2.62
C HIS A 330 -7.78 -0.74 -1.56
N ARG A 331 -7.46 -0.10 -0.44
CA ARG A 331 -8.47 0.37 0.53
C ARG A 331 -9.19 1.64 0.06
N VAL A 332 -8.55 2.38 -0.87
CA VAL A 332 -9.01 3.69 -1.37
C VAL A 332 -9.47 3.61 -2.81
N ILE A 333 -8.77 2.85 -3.63
CA ILE A 333 -8.94 2.77 -5.09
C ILE A 333 -9.22 1.33 -5.47
N ASP A 334 -10.32 1.09 -6.17
CA ASP A 334 -10.63 -0.23 -6.73
C ASP A 334 -10.00 -0.44 -8.11
N GLY A 335 -9.97 -1.71 -8.57
CA GLY A 335 -9.36 -2.09 -9.84
C GLY A 335 -10.04 -1.44 -11.05
N ALA A 336 -11.34 -1.20 -11.01
CA ALA A 336 -12.06 -0.57 -12.12
C ALA A 336 -11.72 0.92 -12.22
N ALA A 337 -11.58 1.62 -11.09
CA ALA A 337 -11.10 3.00 -11.06
C ALA A 337 -9.66 3.11 -11.57
N ALA A 338 -8.79 2.18 -11.16
CA ALA A 338 -7.40 2.14 -11.62
C ALA A 338 -7.29 1.89 -13.13
N ALA A 339 -8.07 0.96 -13.67
CA ALA A 339 -8.10 0.70 -15.12
C ALA A 339 -8.60 1.92 -15.91
N ARG A 340 -9.65 2.61 -15.41
CA ARG A 340 -10.10 3.87 -16.01
C ARG A 340 -9.03 4.95 -15.95
N PHE A 341 -8.29 5.03 -14.85
CA PHE A 341 -7.19 5.99 -14.71
C PHE A 341 -6.09 5.71 -15.74
N THR A 342 -5.62 4.47 -15.87
CA THR A 342 -4.54 4.15 -16.82
C THR A 342 -4.97 4.35 -18.28
N SER A 343 -6.19 3.92 -18.65
CA SER A 343 -6.74 4.19 -19.98
C SER A 343 -6.82 5.70 -20.27
N ARG A 344 -7.37 6.48 -19.33
CA ARG A 344 -7.50 7.92 -19.51
C ARG A 344 -6.14 8.63 -19.57
N TYR A 345 -5.18 8.17 -18.77
CA TYR A 345 -3.80 8.67 -18.80
C TYR A 345 -3.14 8.41 -20.15
N SER A 346 -3.31 7.21 -20.73
CA SER A 346 -2.85 6.85 -22.05
C SER A 346 -3.46 7.73 -23.14
N GLU A 347 -4.78 7.96 -23.11
CA GLU A 347 -5.49 8.87 -24.02
C GLU A 347 -4.97 10.30 -23.93
N MET A 348 -4.73 10.81 -22.71
CA MET A 348 -4.22 12.17 -22.51
C MET A 348 -2.80 12.32 -23.09
N LEU A 349 -1.96 11.30 -22.96
CA LEU A 349 -0.61 11.30 -23.52
C LEU A 349 -0.60 11.15 -25.04
N ALA A 350 -1.58 10.49 -25.64
CA ALA A 350 -1.69 10.36 -27.09
C ALA A 350 -2.08 11.69 -27.77
N ASN A 351 -2.66 12.64 -27.03
CA ASN A 351 -3.10 13.92 -27.59
C ASN A 351 -2.15 15.06 -27.20
N VAL A 352 -1.30 15.44 -28.16
CA VAL A 352 -0.29 16.52 -27.98
C VAL A 352 -0.93 17.90 -27.78
N ASP A 353 -2.18 18.12 -28.17
CA ASP A 353 -2.86 19.41 -28.03
C ASP A 353 -3.05 19.80 -26.55
N ASN A 354 -3.08 18.83 -25.66
CA ASN A 354 -3.13 19.04 -24.21
C ASN A 354 -1.88 19.75 -23.65
N TYR A 355 -0.81 19.86 -24.45
CA TYR A 355 0.51 20.36 -24.02
C TYR A 355 1.05 21.51 -24.87
N LYS A 356 0.25 22.02 -25.79
CA LYS A 356 0.61 23.25 -26.55
C LYS A 356 0.67 24.43 -25.58
N LEU A 357 1.73 25.24 -25.74
CA LEU A 357 1.98 26.44 -24.94
C LEU A 357 1.03 27.57 -25.31
#